data_824fd0e526ace89d03f8d521bc1e65fe
#
_entry.id   824fd0e526ace89d03f8d521bc1e65fe
#
_cell.length_a   1.000
_cell.length_b   1.000
_cell.length_c   1.000
_cell.angle_alpha   90.00
_cell.angle_beta   90.00
_cell.angle_gamma   90.00
#
_symmetry.space_group_name_H-M   'P 1'
#
loop_
_entity.id
_entity.type
_entity.pdbx_description
1 polymer ?
#
loop_
_entity_poly.entity_id
_entity_poly.type
_entity_poly.pdbx_seq_one_letter_code
_entity_poly.pdbx_strand_id
1 'polypeptide(L)'
;MLEDFLKTPAGHAVFGIVIAVVAIVIIELNYRLFFKYVLDFIFALIATVICSPVLLVCAIISKKRAGYVLDETPYLGAKGKIVYIKSFAGLNGALKNLPKLLDILCGKLSFVGVSLLKVSDGALLEDSHMDRFGTRAGLVNHLVLRGDEALTHEEAFALDARYCKKRELFTDIFIVLKRIVLAIRGDGKSYLGETADLTYGEVLLKRGTITQTDLQNAEKNAEEALQNDEIRSDFKNQKYN
;
A
#
# COMPACT_ATOMS: atom_id res chain seq x y z
N MET A 1 20.89 -25.99 40.74
CA MET A 1 19.52 -26.31 40.29
C MET A 1 19.15 -25.56 39.00
N LEU A 2 19.11 -24.19 38.96
CA LEU A 2 18.79 -23.44 37.71
C LEU A 2 19.90 -23.61 36.65
N GLU A 3 21.16 -23.52 37.04
CA GLU A 3 22.31 -23.72 36.15
C GLU A 3 22.38 -25.15 35.59
N ASP A 4 22.04 -26.14 36.39
CA ASP A 4 22.04 -27.54 35.96
C ASP A 4 20.88 -27.81 35.01
N PHE A 5 19.71 -27.19 35.24
CA PHE A 5 18.58 -27.25 34.33
C PHE A 5 18.90 -26.62 32.97
N LEU A 6 19.55 -25.45 32.97
CA LEU A 6 19.92 -24.77 31.73
C LEU A 6 20.92 -25.55 30.86
N LYS A 7 21.67 -26.49 31.43
CA LYS A 7 22.57 -27.41 30.69
C LYS A 7 21.87 -28.64 30.10
N THR A 8 20.59 -28.82 30.42
CA THR A 8 19.80 -29.92 29.84
C THR A 8 19.23 -29.55 28.49
N PRO A 9 18.94 -30.54 27.59
CA PRO A 9 18.23 -30.26 26.32
C PRO A 9 16.89 -29.53 26.53
N ALA A 10 16.18 -29.86 27.60
CA ALA A 10 14.93 -29.18 27.98
C ALA A 10 15.19 -27.72 28.40
N GLY A 11 16.26 -27.45 29.14
CA GLY A 11 16.67 -26.09 29.51
C GLY A 11 17.04 -25.23 28.31
N HIS A 12 17.78 -25.77 27.36
CA HIS A 12 18.07 -25.08 26.09
C HIS A 12 16.82 -24.76 25.28
N ALA A 13 15.85 -25.68 25.22
CA ALA A 13 14.58 -25.45 24.54
C ALA A 13 13.78 -24.34 25.20
N VAL A 14 13.64 -24.37 26.55
CA VAL A 14 12.93 -23.31 27.32
C VAL A 14 13.62 -21.96 27.14
N PHE A 15 14.94 -21.91 27.22
CA PHE A 15 15.70 -20.65 27.02
C PHE A 15 15.51 -20.09 25.60
N GLY A 16 15.55 -20.98 24.57
CA GLY A 16 15.26 -20.61 23.19
C GLY A 16 13.85 -20.02 23.00
N ILE A 17 12.84 -20.64 23.63
CA ILE A 17 11.46 -20.15 23.60
C ILE A 17 11.35 -18.77 24.26
N VAL A 18 11.99 -18.58 25.42
CA VAL A 18 11.99 -17.27 26.12
C VAL A 18 12.62 -16.19 25.24
N ILE A 19 13.77 -16.46 24.63
CA ILE A 19 14.42 -15.52 23.71
C ILE A 19 13.51 -15.19 22.54
N ALA A 20 12.88 -16.20 21.93
CA ALA A 20 11.96 -16.00 20.80
C ALA A 20 10.77 -15.12 21.20
N VAL A 21 10.16 -15.35 22.35
CA VAL A 21 9.04 -14.54 22.86
C VAL A 21 9.48 -13.11 23.11
N VAL A 22 10.63 -12.91 23.75
CA VAL A 22 11.18 -11.56 23.98
C VAL A 22 11.47 -10.84 22.65
N ALA A 23 12.05 -11.54 21.68
CA ALA A 23 12.30 -10.97 20.36
C ALA A 23 10.99 -10.57 19.65
N ILE A 24 9.94 -11.40 19.70
CA ILE A 24 8.62 -11.09 19.16
C ILE A 24 8.04 -9.84 19.82
N VAL A 25 8.10 -9.72 21.14
CA VAL A 25 7.62 -8.55 21.87
C VAL A 25 8.38 -7.29 21.47
N ILE A 26 9.70 -7.37 21.33
CA ILE A 26 10.53 -6.23 20.89
C ILE A 26 10.16 -5.81 19.46
N ILE A 27 9.98 -6.77 18.55
CA ILE A 27 9.56 -6.52 17.17
C ILE A 27 8.20 -5.83 17.16
N GLU A 28 7.22 -6.34 17.90
CA GLU A 28 5.87 -5.79 17.94
C GLU A 28 5.85 -4.35 18.48
N LEU A 29 6.57 -4.07 19.57
CA LEU A 29 6.68 -2.73 20.16
C LEU A 29 7.31 -1.71 19.19
N ASN A 30 8.26 -2.13 18.35
CA ASN A 30 8.96 -1.28 17.40
C ASN A 30 8.45 -1.44 15.95
N TYR A 31 7.41 -2.25 15.73
CA TYR A 31 6.92 -2.59 14.40
C TYR A 31 6.60 -1.35 13.56
N ARG A 32 5.86 -0.39 14.13
CA ARG A 32 5.44 0.82 13.44
C ARG A 32 6.58 1.74 13.00
N LEU A 33 7.70 1.75 13.75
CA LEU A 33 8.80 2.69 13.56
C LEU A 33 9.80 2.17 12.51
N PHE A 34 10.19 0.91 12.61
CA PHE A 34 11.30 0.38 11.82
C PHE A 34 11.02 -0.99 11.19
N PHE A 35 10.57 -1.97 11.98
CA PHE A 35 10.50 -3.36 11.52
C PHE A 35 9.55 -3.55 10.34
N LYS A 36 8.44 -2.79 10.28
CA LYS A 36 7.52 -2.85 9.14
C LYS A 36 8.23 -2.58 7.81
N TYR A 37 9.08 -1.56 7.75
CA TYR A 37 9.77 -1.19 6.52
C TYR A 37 10.81 -2.23 6.10
N VAL A 38 11.50 -2.81 7.08
CA VAL A 38 12.49 -3.88 6.84
C VAL A 38 11.79 -5.14 6.35
N LEU A 39 10.68 -5.54 6.97
CA LEU A 39 9.91 -6.71 6.58
C LEU A 39 9.25 -6.52 5.21
N ASP A 40 8.67 -5.35 4.95
CA ASP A 40 8.13 -5.02 3.62
C ASP A 40 9.20 -5.18 2.54
N PHE A 41 10.41 -4.67 2.78
CA PHE A 41 11.53 -4.79 1.84
C PHE A 41 11.95 -6.26 1.62
N ILE A 42 12.14 -7.03 2.70
CA ILE A 42 12.57 -8.44 2.61
C ILE A 42 11.52 -9.27 1.87
N PHE A 43 10.24 -9.13 2.22
CA PHE A 43 9.16 -9.86 1.56
C PHE A 43 8.98 -9.42 0.10
N ALA A 44 9.14 -8.13 -0.22
CA ALA A 44 9.08 -7.64 -1.58
C ALA A 44 10.24 -8.19 -2.42
N LEU A 45 11.45 -8.28 -1.84
CA LEU A 45 12.61 -8.85 -2.51
C LEU A 45 12.36 -10.33 -2.86
N ILE A 46 11.93 -11.12 -1.87
CA ILE A 46 11.60 -12.53 -2.07
C ILE A 46 10.50 -12.70 -3.13
N ALA A 47 9.41 -11.94 -3.00
CA ALA A 47 8.30 -11.98 -3.95
C ALA A 47 8.74 -11.58 -5.37
N THR A 48 9.57 -10.55 -5.51
CA THR A 48 10.10 -10.11 -6.81
C THR A 48 10.96 -11.19 -7.45
N VAL A 49 11.83 -11.85 -6.68
CA VAL A 49 12.66 -12.96 -7.17
C VAL A 49 11.78 -14.13 -7.63
N ILE A 50 10.79 -14.54 -6.82
CA ILE A 50 9.87 -15.64 -7.18
C ILE A 50 9.03 -15.28 -8.42
N CYS A 51 8.54 -14.03 -8.49
CA CYS A 51 7.71 -13.57 -9.60
C CYS A 51 8.51 -13.11 -10.82
N SER A 52 9.86 -13.13 -10.78
CA SER A 52 10.70 -12.60 -11.86
C SER A 52 10.41 -13.20 -13.25
N PRO A 53 10.17 -14.53 -13.41
CA PRO A 53 9.81 -15.07 -14.72
C PRO A 53 8.48 -14.52 -15.24
N VAL A 54 7.49 -14.38 -14.35
CA VAL A 54 6.16 -13.82 -14.71
C VAL A 54 6.27 -12.33 -15.05
N LEU A 55 7.06 -11.58 -14.26
CA LEU A 55 7.35 -10.17 -14.53
C LEU A 55 7.97 -9.98 -15.93
N LEU A 56 8.93 -10.83 -16.30
CA LEU A 56 9.57 -10.78 -17.62
C LEU A 56 8.57 -11.04 -18.75
N VAL A 57 7.75 -12.08 -18.63
CA VAL A 57 6.71 -12.42 -19.63
C VAL A 57 5.70 -11.27 -19.74
N CYS A 58 5.21 -10.74 -18.62
CA CYS A 58 4.29 -9.60 -18.60
C CYS A 58 4.90 -8.35 -19.25
N ALA A 59 6.19 -8.07 -19.01
CA ALA A 59 6.90 -6.96 -19.63
C ALA A 59 6.94 -7.08 -21.17
N ILE A 60 7.21 -8.29 -21.68
CA ILE A 60 7.21 -8.56 -23.13
C ILE A 60 5.81 -8.37 -23.73
N ILE A 61 4.76 -8.89 -23.05
CA ILE A 61 3.37 -8.75 -23.49
C ILE A 61 2.95 -7.29 -23.49
N SER A 62 3.28 -6.56 -22.41
CA SER A 62 2.99 -5.14 -22.25
C SER A 62 3.60 -4.33 -23.39
N LYS A 63 4.90 -4.53 -23.66
CA LYS A 63 5.59 -3.86 -24.77
C LYS A 63 4.98 -4.15 -26.13
N LYS A 64 4.51 -5.39 -26.37
CA LYS A 64 3.84 -5.77 -27.62
C LYS A 64 2.44 -5.13 -27.77
N ARG A 65 1.70 -4.94 -26.65
CA ARG A 65 0.33 -4.42 -26.68
C ARG A 65 0.26 -2.90 -26.68
N ALA A 66 1.09 -2.25 -25.88
CA ALA A 66 1.03 -0.81 -25.64
C ALA A 66 2.18 -0.02 -26.27
N GLY A 67 3.23 -0.70 -26.75
CA GLY A 67 4.44 -0.05 -27.27
C GLY A 67 5.49 0.27 -26.20
N TYR A 68 5.09 0.25 -24.93
CA TYR A 68 5.96 0.46 -23.74
C TYR A 68 5.60 -0.52 -22.63
N VAL A 69 6.44 -0.59 -21.59
CA VAL A 69 6.33 -1.66 -20.57
C VAL A 69 5.48 -1.22 -19.38
N LEU A 70 5.72 -0.02 -18.86
CA LEU A 70 5.17 0.44 -17.59
C LEU A 70 4.42 1.76 -17.75
N ASP A 71 3.24 1.82 -17.14
CA ASP A 71 2.54 3.05 -16.83
C ASP A 71 2.94 3.52 -15.43
N GLU A 72 3.08 4.82 -15.24
CA GLU A 72 3.25 5.43 -13.94
C GLU A 72 2.04 6.34 -13.64
N THR A 73 1.35 6.03 -12.55
CA THR A 73 0.18 6.81 -12.13
C THR A 73 0.49 7.54 -10.81
N PRO A 74 0.27 8.86 -10.73
CA PRO A 74 0.51 9.63 -9.53
C PRO A 74 -0.59 9.40 -8.48
N TYR A 75 -0.15 9.16 -7.23
CA TYR A 75 -1.01 9.00 -6.06
C TYR A 75 -0.45 9.79 -4.89
N LEU A 76 -1.30 10.07 -3.90
CA LEU A 76 -0.86 10.59 -2.61
C LEU A 76 -0.33 9.44 -1.73
N GLY A 77 0.92 9.53 -1.35
CA GLY A 77 1.61 8.61 -0.47
C GLY A 77 1.70 9.12 0.97
N ALA A 78 2.58 8.49 1.75
CA ALA A 78 2.82 8.91 3.14
C ALA A 78 3.18 10.40 3.24
N LYS A 79 2.64 11.05 4.28
CA LYS A 79 2.83 12.50 4.53
C LYS A 79 2.30 13.40 3.39
N GLY A 80 1.35 12.92 2.60
CA GLY A 80 0.77 13.65 1.48
C GLY A 80 1.74 13.90 0.31
N LYS A 81 2.84 13.16 0.22
CA LYS A 81 3.80 13.29 -0.89
C LYS A 81 3.24 12.61 -2.13
N ILE A 82 3.48 13.20 -3.29
CA ILE A 82 3.16 12.58 -4.57
C ILE A 82 4.13 11.42 -4.81
N VAL A 83 3.58 10.25 -5.16
CA VAL A 83 4.34 9.04 -5.50
C VAL A 83 3.81 8.45 -6.80
N TYR A 84 4.70 8.14 -7.71
CA TYR A 84 4.37 7.53 -8.99
C TYR A 84 4.44 6.00 -8.84
N ILE A 85 3.29 5.35 -9.02
CA ILE A 85 3.12 3.90 -8.84
C ILE A 85 3.09 3.23 -10.20
N LYS A 86 3.89 2.18 -10.33
CA LYS A 86 4.09 1.44 -11.56
C LYS A 86 3.00 0.38 -11.77
N SER A 87 2.57 0.25 -13.02
CA SER A 87 1.72 -0.85 -13.47
C SER A 87 2.11 -1.26 -14.89
N PHE A 88 1.82 -2.53 -15.28
CA PHE A 88 2.05 -2.93 -16.67
C PHE A 88 1.04 -2.30 -17.61
N ALA A 89 1.54 -1.66 -18.69
CA ALA A 89 0.73 -1.05 -19.74
C ALA A 89 -0.01 -2.13 -20.55
N GLY A 90 -1.28 -1.87 -20.90
CA GLY A 90 -2.07 -2.77 -21.74
C GLY A 90 -2.40 -4.12 -21.11
N LEU A 91 -2.15 -4.34 -19.82
CA LEU A 91 -2.58 -5.51 -19.05
C LEU A 91 -3.73 -5.16 -18.10
N ASN A 92 -4.51 -6.18 -17.72
CA ASN A 92 -5.63 -6.06 -16.79
C ASN A 92 -5.50 -7.05 -15.62
N GLY A 93 -6.30 -6.85 -14.59
CA GLY A 93 -6.37 -7.74 -13.42
C GLY A 93 -5.11 -7.73 -12.55
N ALA A 94 -4.83 -8.85 -11.89
CA ALA A 94 -3.74 -8.98 -10.94
C ALA A 94 -2.35 -8.77 -11.58
N LEU A 95 -2.16 -9.24 -12.81
CA LEU A 95 -0.89 -9.14 -13.53
C LEU A 95 -0.48 -7.69 -13.80
N LYS A 96 -1.45 -6.79 -14.05
CA LYS A 96 -1.20 -5.35 -14.20
C LYS A 96 -0.43 -4.78 -12.99
N ASN A 97 -0.74 -5.28 -11.80
CA ASN A 97 -0.24 -4.73 -10.53
C ASN A 97 1.09 -5.34 -10.05
N LEU A 98 1.66 -6.32 -10.75
CA LEU A 98 2.93 -6.96 -10.34
C LEU A 98 4.10 -5.97 -10.20
N PRO A 99 4.25 -4.91 -11.04
CA PRO A 99 5.34 -3.93 -10.87
C PRO A 99 5.30 -3.17 -9.54
N LYS A 100 4.15 -3.15 -8.84
CA LYS A 100 4.04 -2.55 -7.49
C LYS A 100 4.98 -3.20 -6.46
N LEU A 101 5.45 -4.44 -6.70
CA LEU A 101 6.50 -5.07 -5.88
C LEU A 101 7.79 -4.25 -5.91
N LEU A 102 8.15 -3.68 -7.08
CA LEU A 102 9.30 -2.80 -7.21
C LEU A 102 9.09 -1.46 -6.48
N ASP A 103 7.85 -0.96 -6.44
CA ASP A 103 7.53 0.25 -5.68
C ASP A 103 7.61 0.03 -4.16
N ILE A 104 7.37 -1.21 -3.68
CA ILE A 104 7.63 -1.57 -2.28
C ILE A 104 9.14 -1.56 -2.00
N LEU A 105 9.97 -2.15 -2.88
CA LEU A 105 11.43 -2.13 -2.76
C LEU A 105 11.99 -0.70 -2.76
N CYS A 106 11.41 0.19 -3.57
CA CYS A 106 11.76 1.60 -3.61
C CYS A 106 11.20 2.41 -2.42
N GLY A 107 10.43 1.78 -1.54
CA GLY A 107 9.83 2.43 -0.38
C GLY A 107 8.67 3.37 -0.69
N LYS A 108 8.10 3.34 -1.90
CA LYS A 108 6.91 4.09 -2.30
C LYS A 108 5.63 3.47 -1.72
N LEU A 109 5.58 2.14 -1.68
CA LEU A 109 4.48 1.34 -1.16
C LEU A 109 4.91 0.46 0.02
N SER A 110 3.94 -0.16 0.67
CA SER A 110 4.06 -1.21 1.68
C SER A 110 3.31 -2.47 1.21
N PHE A 111 3.59 -3.65 1.76
CA PHE A 111 2.75 -4.82 1.49
C PHE A 111 1.32 -4.60 1.98
N VAL A 112 1.18 -4.21 3.23
CA VAL A 112 -0.13 -3.88 3.82
C VAL A 112 -0.15 -2.40 4.16
N GLY A 113 -1.19 -1.70 3.79
CA GLY A 113 -1.28 -0.27 4.04
C GLY A 113 -2.69 0.28 3.81
N VAL A 114 -2.73 1.60 3.73
CA VAL A 114 -3.95 2.34 3.40
C VAL A 114 -4.26 2.28 1.90
N SER A 115 -5.47 2.66 1.52
CA SER A 115 -5.87 2.74 0.12
C SER A 115 -5.09 3.82 -0.64
N LEU A 116 -4.79 3.52 -1.92
CA LEU A 116 -4.26 4.53 -2.85
C LEU A 116 -5.31 5.62 -3.07
N LEU A 117 -4.89 6.87 -3.07
CA LEU A 117 -5.74 8.03 -3.31
C LEU A 117 -5.15 8.86 -4.44
N LYS A 118 -5.98 9.25 -5.42
CA LYS A 118 -5.56 10.13 -6.52
C LYS A 118 -5.18 11.52 -5.97
N VAL A 119 -4.29 12.22 -6.67
CA VAL A 119 -3.84 13.55 -6.26
C VAL A 119 -5.01 14.55 -6.26
N SER A 120 -5.92 14.45 -7.24
CA SER A 120 -7.13 15.28 -7.32
C SER A 120 -8.06 15.11 -6.11
N ASP A 121 -8.23 13.87 -5.63
CA ASP A 121 -9.09 13.59 -4.48
C ASP A 121 -8.52 14.17 -3.17
N GLY A 122 -7.20 14.37 -3.12
CA GLY A 122 -6.54 14.94 -1.94
C GLY A 122 -6.98 16.35 -1.58
N ALA A 123 -7.32 17.16 -2.58
CA ALA A 123 -7.82 18.52 -2.37
C ALA A 123 -9.27 18.56 -1.82
N LEU A 124 -9.99 17.43 -1.91
CA LEU A 124 -11.37 17.29 -1.46
C LEU A 124 -11.48 16.62 -0.08
N LEU A 125 -10.35 16.23 0.52
CA LEU A 125 -10.34 15.60 1.83
C LEU A 125 -10.59 16.62 2.94
N GLU A 126 -11.38 16.21 3.93
CA GLU A 126 -11.52 16.94 5.18
C GLU A 126 -10.28 16.71 6.08
N ASP A 127 -10.03 17.66 6.99
CA ASP A 127 -8.91 17.57 7.96
C ASP A 127 -8.97 16.29 8.81
N SER A 128 -10.19 15.80 9.10
CA SER A 128 -10.42 14.54 9.84
C SER A 128 -9.83 13.30 9.15
N HIS A 129 -9.62 13.35 7.85
CA HIS A 129 -9.10 12.25 7.04
C HIS A 129 -7.57 12.30 6.82
N MET A 130 -6.90 13.39 7.24
CA MET A 130 -5.46 13.59 7.00
C MET A 130 -4.57 12.60 7.75
N ASP A 131 -5.03 12.06 8.87
CA ASP A 131 -4.31 11.04 9.65
C ASP A 131 -4.01 9.74 8.85
N ARG A 132 -4.73 9.49 7.75
CA ARG A 132 -4.49 8.35 6.86
C ARG A 132 -3.12 8.39 6.18
N PHE A 133 -2.52 9.57 6.05
CA PHE A 133 -1.18 9.72 5.48
C PHE A 133 -0.04 9.42 6.46
N GLY A 134 -0.35 8.93 7.66
CA GLY A 134 0.64 8.48 8.65
C GLY A 134 1.41 7.21 8.24
N THR A 135 1.01 6.55 7.13
CA THR A 135 1.72 5.39 6.57
C THR A 135 1.68 5.39 5.05
N ARG A 136 2.44 4.47 4.44
CA ARG A 136 2.41 4.24 2.99
C ARG A 136 1.12 3.53 2.59
N ALA A 137 0.68 3.75 1.34
CA ALA A 137 -0.34 2.92 0.74
C ALA A 137 0.15 1.48 0.58
N GLY A 138 -0.78 0.52 0.67
CA GLY A 138 -0.48 -0.90 0.60
C GLY A 138 -0.76 -1.51 -0.77
N LEU A 139 0.03 -2.54 -1.14
CA LEU A 139 -0.32 -3.45 -2.22
C LEU A 139 -1.61 -4.20 -1.85
N VAL A 140 -1.73 -4.58 -0.58
CA VAL A 140 -2.95 -5.12 0.03
C VAL A 140 -3.51 -4.06 0.98
N ASN A 141 -4.77 -3.70 0.77
CA ASN A 141 -5.45 -2.80 1.68
C ASN A 141 -5.95 -3.56 2.92
N HIS A 142 -5.75 -2.98 4.10
CA HIS A 142 -6.21 -3.54 5.37
C HIS A 142 -7.75 -3.70 5.44
N LEU A 143 -8.50 -2.94 4.62
CA LEU A 143 -9.96 -3.01 4.53
C LEU A 143 -10.47 -4.38 4.05
N VAL A 144 -9.59 -5.23 3.50
CA VAL A 144 -9.92 -6.63 3.19
C VAL A 144 -10.47 -7.39 4.40
N LEU A 145 -10.18 -6.94 5.62
CA LEU A 145 -10.71 -7.52 6.86
C LEU A 145 -12.22 -7.32 7.02
N ARG A 146 -12.80 -6.30 6.40
CA ARG A 146 -14.24 -5.99 6.49
C ARG A 146 -15.11 -6.97 5.69
N GLY A 147 -14.51 -7.74 4.79
CA GLY A 147 -15.24 -8.73 4.00
C GLY A 147 -16.13 -8.07 2.94
N ASP A 148 -17.41 -8.47 2.91
CA ASP A 148 -18.37 -8.04 1.90
C ASP A 148 -19.17 -6.77 2.30
N GLU A 149 -18.82 -6.13 3.42
CA GLU A 149 -19.43 -4.86 3.82
C GLU A 149 -19.06 -3.78 2.79
N ALA A 150 -20.08 -3.20 2.16
CA ALA A 150 -19.88 -2.03 1.31
C ALA A 150 -19.65 -0.79 2.19
N LEU A 151 -18.45 -0.23 2.12
CA LEU A 151 -18.05 0.97 2.85
C LEU A 151 -18.22 2.21 1.96
N THR A 152 -18.54 3.33 2.58
CA THR A 152 -18.35 4.65 1.94
C THR A 152 -16.87 5.02 1.91
N HIS A 153 -16.49 5.98 1.07
CA HIS A 153 -15.11 6.46 1.02
C HIS A 153 -14.67 7.07 2.36
N GLU A 154 -15.55 7.81 3.01
CA GLU A 154 -15.29 8.45 4.31
C GLU A 154 -15.07 7.42 5.41
N GLU A 155 -15.88 6.36 5.44
CA GLU A 155 -15.68 5.23 6.37
C GLU A 155 -14.34 4.52 6.10
N ALA A 156 -14.01 4.32 4.83
CA ALA A 156 -12.72 3.74 4.44
C ALA A 156 -11.55 4.64 4.89
N PHE A 157 -11.65 5.96 4.75
CA PHE A 157 -10.62 6.91 5.21
C PHE A 157 -10.47 6.94 6.73
N ALA A 158 -11.60 6.89 7.46
CA ALA A 158 -11.58 6.80 8.92
C ALA A 158 -10.91 5.51 9.40
N LEU A 159 -11.17 4.39 8.72
CA LEU A 159 -10.51 3.12 9.00
C LEU A 159 -9.01 3.15 8.63
N ASP A 160 -8.64 3.79 7.52
CA ASP A 160 -7.25 4.02 7.13
C ASP A 160 -6.51 4.80 8.23
N ALA A 161 -7.10 5.89 8.74
CA ALA A 161 -6.53 6.67 9.83
C ALA A 161 -6.36 5.84 11.11
N ARG A 162 -7.36 5.00 11.43
CA ARG A 162 -7.30 4.08 12.59
C ARG A 162 -6.18 3.04 12.42
N TYR A 163 -6.04 2.45 11.23
CA TYR A 163 -4.95 1.53 10.92
C TYR A 163 -3.58 2.20 11.08
N CYS A 164 -3.41 3.44 10.63
CA CYS A 164 -2.18 4.20 10.81
C CYS A 164 -1.74 4.29 12.28
N LYS A 165 -2.71 4.42 13.20
CA LYS A 165 -2.45 4.53 14.65
C LYS A 165 -2.18 3.17 15.32
N LYS A 166 -2.71 2.07 14.78
CA LYS A 166 -2.72 0.74 15.42
C LYS A 166 -2.13 -0.37 14.54
N ARG A 167 -1.07 -0.05 13.77
CA ARG A 167 -0.36 -1.07 12.95
C ARG A 167 0.36 -2.07 13.84
N GLU A 168 0.14 -3.35 13.58
CA GLU A 168 0.70 -4.48 14.32
C GLU A 168 1.13 -5.57 13.35
N LEU A 169 2.23 -6.28 13.64
CA LEU A 169 2.80 -7.32 12.79
C LEU A 169 1.79 -8.45 12.52
N PHE A 170 1.16 -8.96 13.58
CA PHE A 170 0.21 -10.06 13.45
C PHE A 170 -1.02 -9.67 12.64
N THR A 171 -1.49 -8.45 12.79
CA THR A 171 -2.60 -7.90 11.99
C THR A 171 -2.22 -7.86 10.51
N ASP A 172 -1.03 -7.38 10.17
CA ASP A 172 -0.55 -7.31 8.79
C ASP A 172 -0.39 -8.71 8.17
N ILE A 173 0.16 -9.68 8.92
CA ILE A 173 0.24 -11.08 8.48
C ILE A 173 -1.16 -11.64 8.19
N PHE A 174 -2.11 -11.42 9.09
CA PHE A 174 -3.49 -11.90 8.92
C PHE A 174 -4.18 -11.28 7.71
N ILE A 175 -3.95 -9.99 7.43
CA ILE A 175 -4.45 -9.29 6.23
C ILE A 175 -3.92 -9.96 4.95
N VAL A 176 -2.62 -10.23 4.89
CA VAL A 176 -2.00 -10.91 3.74
C VAL A 176 -2.59 -12.30 3.53
N LEU A 177 -2.67 -13.10 4.60
CA LEU A 177 -3.26 -14.45 4.54
C LEU A 177 -4.71 -14.42 4.08
N LYS A 178 -5.53 -13.52 4.61
CA LYS A 178 -6.92 -13.34 4.17
C LYS A 178 -7.01 -12.96 2.70
N ARG A 179 -6.14 -12.06 2.22
CA ARG A 179 -6.10 -11.68 0.80
C ARG A 179 -5.73 -12.85 -0.12
N ILE A 180 -4.78 -13.70 0.31
CA ILE A 180 -4.40 -14.89 -0.44
C ILE A 180 -5.59 -15.86 -0.53
N VAL A 181 -6.29 -16.13 0.58
CA VAL A 181 -7.47 -16.99 0.61
C VAL A 181 -8.57 -16.46 -0.32
N LEU A 182 -8.85 -15.16 -0.29
CA LEU A 182 -9.83 -14.53 -1.18
C LEU A 182 -9.41 -14.63 -2.65
N ALA A 183 -8.12 -14.45 -2.95
CA ALA A 183 -7.60 -14.60 -4.32
C ALA A 183 -7.77 -16.04 -4.84
N ILE A 184 -7.52 -17.06 -4.02
CA ILE A 184 -7.70 -18.47 -4.37
C ILE A 184 -9.19 -18.79 -4.59
N ARG A 185 -10.10 -18.18 -3.81
CA ARG A 185 -11.55 -18.35 -3.95
C ARG A 185 -12.13 -17.58 -5.13
N GLY A 186 -11.36 -16.73 -5.80
CA GLY A 186 -11.86 -15.85 -6.85
C GLY A 186 -12.70 -14.68 -6.33
N ASP A 187 -12.72 -14.44 -5.02
CA ASP A 187 -13.47 -13.36 -4.37
C ASP A 187 -12.66 -12.07 -4.46
N GLY A 188 -12.85 -11.36 -5.57
CA GLY A 188 -12.20 -10.07 -5.85
C GLY A 188 -13.08 -8.86 -5.59
N LYS A 189 -14.14 -8.99 -4.79
CA LYS A 189 -15.06 -7.88 -4.50
C LYS A 189 -14.34 -6.70 -3.86
N SER A 190 -14.71 -5.49 -4.29
CA SER A 190 -14.23 -4.27 -3.68
C SER A 190 -15.01 -3.98 -2.39
N TYR A 191 -14.30 -3.50 -1.37
CA TYR A 191 -14.91 -3.00 -0.14
C TYR A 191 -15.72 -1.70 -0.34
N LEU A 192 -15.56 -0.99 -1.46
CA LEU A 192 -16.33 0.21 -1.80
C LEU A 192 -17.66 -0.09 -2.53
N GLY A 193 -18.01 -1.36 -2.71
CA GLY A 193 -19.25 -1.78 -3.35
C GLY A 193 -19.42 -1.17 -4.74
N GLU A 194 -20.58 -0.56 -5.00
CA GLU A 194 -20.92 0.05 -6.31
C GLU A 194 -20.09 1.30 -6.64
N THR A 195 -19.42 1.91 -5.67
CA THR A 195 -18.55 3.09 -5.87
C THR A 195 -17.09 2.73 -6.11
N ALA A 196 -16.77 1.45 -6.25
CA ALA A 196 -15.41 0.95 -6.39
C ALA A 196 -14.64 1.51 -7.60
N ASP A 197 -15.36 1.76 -8.69
CA ASP A 197 -14.79 2.27 -9.94
C ASP A 197 -14.78 3.81 -10.01
N LEU A 198 -15.39 4.48 -9.01
CA LEU A 198 -15.45 5.93 -8.94
C LEU A 198 -14.34 6.49 -8.02
N THR A 199 -13.81 7.64 -8.39
CA THR A 199 -12.94 8.43 -7.51
C THR A 199 -13.75 9.07 -6.39
N TYR A 200 -13.09 9.53 -5.33
CA TYR A 200 -13.77 10.21 -4.24
C TYR A 200 -14.50 11.47 -4.73
N GLY A 201 -13.87 12.26 -5.59
CA GLY A 201 -14.48 13.45 -6.19
C GLY A 201 -15.71 13.13 -7.03
N GLU A 202 -15.70 12.06 -7.84
CA GLU A 202 -16.85 11.61 -8.61
C GLU A 202 -18.01 11.15 -7.71
N VAL A 203 -17.72 10.52 -6.57
CA VAL A 203 -18.74 10.14 -5.59
C VAL A 203 -19.37 11.36 -4.94
N LEU A 204 -18.57 12.35 -4.54
CA LEU A 204 -19.06 13.60 -3.96
C LEU A 204 -19.94 14.37 -4.96
N LEU A 205 -19.53 14.42 -6.23
CA LEU A 205 -20.31 15.03 -7.31
C LEU A 205 -21.66 14.31 -7.50
N LYS A 206 -21.64 12.98 -7.56
CA LYS A 206 -22.85 12.15 -7.70
C LYS A 206 -23.83 12.33 -6.54
N ARG A 207 -23.31 12.57 -5.33
CA ARG A 207 -24.11 12.89 -4.13
C ARG A 207 -24.61 14.33 -4.10
N GLY A 208 -24.09 15.20 -4.97
CA GLY A 208 -24.40 16.63 -4.96
C GLY A 208 -23.74 17.41 -3.82
N THR A 209 -22.71 16.83 -3.18
CA THR A 209 -21.96 17.47 -2.09
C THR A 209 -21.00 18.54 -2.63
N ILE A 210 -20.47 18.34 -3.84
CA ILE A 210 -19.64 19.29 -4.57
C ILE A 210 -20.26 19.59 -5.95
N THR A 211 -19.87 20.71 -6.53
CA THR A 211 -20.25 21.08 -7.89
C THR A 211 -19.25 20.56 -8.91
N GLN A 212 -19.65 20.53 -10.19
CA GLN A 212 -18.73 20.20 -11.29
C GLN A 212 -17.51 21.14 -11.33
N THR A 213 -17.71 22.42 -10.97
CA THR A 213 -16.65 23.41 -10.91
C THR A 213 -15.65 23.08 -9.80
N ASP A 214 -16.12 22.60 -8.65
CA ASP A 214 -15.25 22.19 -7.53
C ASP A 214 -14.36 21.00 -7.93
N LEU A 215 -14.93 20.00 -8.62
CA LEU A 215 -14.18 18.85 -9.12
C LEU A 215 -13.13 19.30 -10.14
N GLN A 216 -13.48 20.16 -11.11
CA GLN A 216 -12.53 20.69 -12.09
C GLN A 216 -11.42 21.51 -11.43
N ASN A 217 -11.72 22.30 -10.41
CA ASN A 217 -10.71 23.02 -9.64
C ASN A 217 -9.77 22.08 -8.90
N ALA A 218 -10.28 20.99 -8.32
CA ALA A 218 -9.45 19.97 -7.65
C ALA A 218 -8.53 19.26 -8.64
N GLU A 219 -9.01 18.93 -9.84
CA GLU A 219 -8.21 18.35 -10.92
C GLU A 219 -7.12 19.33 -11.40
N LYS A 220 -7.47 20.59 -11.62
CA LYS A 220 -6.49 21.62 -12.00
C LYS A 220 -5.40 21.83 -10.94
N ASN A 221 -5.79 21.92 -9.67
CA ASN A 221 -4.83 22.02 -8.57
C ASN A 221 -3.90 20.79 -8.49
N ALA A 222 -4.43 19.60 -8.80
CA ALA A 222 -3.63 18.39 -8.91
C ALA A 222 -2.62 18.46 -10.06
N GLU A 223 -3.03 18.93 -11.23
CA GLU A 223 -2.13 19.13 -12.39
C GLU A 223 -1.01 20.12 -12.08
N GLU A 224 -1.32 21.25 -11.44
CA GLU A 224 -0.33 22.23 -11.00
C GLU A 224 0.65 21.64 -9.98
N ALA A 225 0.15 20.82 -9.03
CA ALA A 225 0.98 20.14 -8.06
C ALA A 225 1.93 19.11 -8.70
N LEU A 226 1.46 18.38 -9.72
CA LEU A 226 2.25 17.43 -10.49
C LEU A 226 3.35 18.13 -11.28
N GLN A 227 3.05 19.23 -11.98
CA GLN A 227 4.05 20.03 -12.69
C GLN A 227 5.13 20.56 -11.75
N ASN A 228 4.75 21.06 -10.57
CA ASN A 228 5.71 21.54 -9.57
C ASN A 228 6.59 20.41 -9.01
N ASP A 229 6.06 19.17 -8.87
CA ASP A 229 6.84 18.03 -8.42
C ASP A 229 7.82 17.56 -9.49
N GLU A 230 7.45 17.56 -10.76
CA GLU A 230 8.33 17.26 -11.89
C GLU A 230 9.49 18.28 -11.97
N ILE A 231 9.21 19.58 -11.93
CA ILE A 231 10.23 20.63 -11.91
C ILE A 231 11.19 20.42 -10.74
N ARG A 232 10.67 20.11 -9.54
CA ARG A 232 11.50 19.86 -8.35
C ARG A 232 12.37 18.60 -8.48
N SER A 233 11.89 17.57 -9.17
CA SER A 233 12.67 16.36 -9.45
C SER A 233 13.79 16.62 -10.43
N ASP A 234 13.56 17.41 -11.46
CA ASP A 234 14.55 17.80 -12.46
C ASP A 234 15.67 18.65 -11.85
N PHE A 235 15.35 19.61 -10.99
CA PHE A 235 16.36 20.39 -10.24
C PHE A 235 17.21 19.52 -9.32
N LYS A 236 16.66 18.48 -8.70
CA LYS A 236 17.44 17.53 -7.91
C LYS A 236 18.41 16.73 -8.77
N ASN A 237 17.95 16.24 -9.92
CA ASN A 237 18.77 15.44 -10.83
C ASN A 237 19.92 16.26 -11.43
N GLN A 238 19.72 17.54 -11.74
CA GLN A 238 20.77 18.45 -12.25
C GLN A 238 21.83 18.80 -11.19
N LYS A 239 21.50 18.75 -9.90
CA LYS A 239 22.42 19.10 -8.81
C LYS A 239 23.38 17.95 -8.43
N TYR A 240 23.10 16.72 -8.88
CA TYR A 240 23.86 15.51 -8.53
C TYR A 240 24.54 14.84 -9.75
N ASN A 241 24.45 15.44 -10.95
CA ASN A 241 25.25 15.15 -12.13
C ASN A 241 26.28 16.27 -12.36
#